data_62f36da2c9fe812bc236f0d734dc75c6
#
_entry.id   62f36da2c9fe812bc236f0d734dc75c6
#
_cell.length_a   1.000
_cell.length_b   1.000
_cell.length_c   1.000
_cell.angle_alpha   90.00
_cell.angle_beta   90.00
_cell.angle_gamma   90.00
#
_symmetry.space_group_name_H-M   'P 1'
#
loop_
_entity.id
_entity.type
_entity.pdbx_description
1 polymer ?
#
loop_
_entity_poly.entity_id
_entity_poly.type
_entity_poly.pdbx_seq_one_letter_code
_entity_poly.pdbx_strand_id
1 'polypeptide(L)'
;MLFRSHRMQAGGDAILVPSRFEPCELTQLYGLAYGCVPAVSRTGGLADTVVDANLAAIAAGAATGIQCNAVNYAALADAISRTVTLFHQRETWKAIQRAGMKTDFSWGRSGKAYADLYRSLVETA
;
A
#
# COMPACT_ATOMS: atom_id res chain seq x y z
N MET A 1 -20.20 -10.46 -3.57
CA MET A 1 -19.17 -9.84 -4.43
C MET A 1 -17.85 -9.61 -3.71
N LEU A 2 -17.85 -9.03 -2.53
CA LEU A 2 -16.67 -8.83 -1.66
C LEU A 2 -15.85 -10.11 -1.43
N PHE A 3 -16.50 -11.25 -1.23
CA PHE A 3 -15.83 -12.51 -0.93
C PHE A 3 -14.90 -13.03 -2.04
N ARG A 4 -15.23 -12.80 -3.32
CA ARG A 4 -14.39 -13.25 -4.45
C ARG A 4 -13.16 -12.38 -4.62
N SER A 5 -13.27 -11.05 -4.47
CA SER A 5 -12.12 -10.14 -4.59
C SER A 5 -11.08 -10.39 -3.49
N HIS A 6 -11.49 -10.64 -2.26
CA HIS A 6 -10.57 -11.00 -1.17
C HIS A 6 -9.82 -12.32 -1.46
N ARG A 7 -10.51 -13.33 -1.99
CA ARG A 7 -9.87 -14.61 -2.36
C ARG A 7 -8.87 -14.45 -3.51
N MET A 8 -9.19 -13.58 -4.50
CA MET A 8 -8.27 -13.29 -5.60
C MET A 8 -7.01 -12.60 -5.09
N GLN A 9 -7.16 -11.62 -4.20
CA GLN A 9 -6.01 -10.94 -3.60
C GLN A 9 -5.19 -11.86 -2.70
N ALA A 10 -5.84 -12.69 -1.90
CA ALA A 10 -5.15 -13.66 -1.04
C ALA A 10 -4.38 -14.74 -1.83
N GLY A 11 -4.78 -15.01 -3.07
CA GLY A 11 -4.10 -15.95 -3.96
C GLY A 11 -3.15 -15.29 -4.98
N GLY A 12 -3.10 -13.96 -5.04
CA GLY A 12 -2.26 -13.21 -5.95
C GLY A 12 -0.93 -12.79 -5.31
N ASP A 13 0.10 -12.63 -6.13
CA ASP A 13 1.41 -12.12 -5.68
C ASP A 13 1.47 -10.59 -5.69
N ALA A 14 0.83 -9.96 -6.66
CA ALA A 14 0.76 -8.50 -6.79
C ALA A 14 -0.62 -8.05 -7.27
N ILE A 15 -1.00 -6.83 -6.91
CA ILE A 15 -2.22 -6.17 -7.39
C ILE A 15 -1.88 -4.81 -8.00
N LEU A 16 -2.41 -4.54 -9.19
CA LEU A 16 -2.19 -3.29 -9.91
C LEU A 16 -3.40 -2.36 -9.72
N VAL A 17 -3.15 -1.15 -9.20
CA VAL A 17 -4.16 -0.12 -8.93
C VAL A 17 -3.75 1.21 -9.58
N PRO A 18 -3.87 1.35 -10.91
CA PRO A 18 -3.39 2.52 -11.66
C PRO A 18 -4.45 3.63 -11.73
N SER A 19 -5.03 4.00 -10.60
CA SER A 19 -6.08 5.01 -10.52
C SER A 19 -5.55 6.40 -10.88
N ARG A 20 -6.30 7.16 -11.68
CA ARG A 20 -5.99 8.57 -11.99
C ARG A 20 -6.35 9.50 -10.84
N PHE A 21 -7.42 9.16 -10.15
CA PHE A 21 -7.91 9.85 -8.97
C PHE A 21 -8.48 8.82 -8.00
N GLU A 22 -8.13 8.94 -6.72
CA GLU A 22 -8.55 8.00 -5.70
C GLU A 22 -8.65 8.70 -4.34
N PRO A 23 -9.86 9.01 -3.85
CA PRO A 23 -10.02 9.67 -2.55
C PRO A 23 -9.67 8.74 -1.39
N CYS A 24 -10.11 7.48 -1.44
CA CYS A 24 -9.85 6.49 -0.40
C CYS A 24 -10.28 5.10 -0.88
N GLU A 25 -9.37 4.32 -1.40
CA GLU A 25 -9.64 2.94 -1.78
C GLU A 25 -9.16 1.97 -0.70
N LEU A 26 -9.86 0.83 -0.57
CA LEU A 26 -9.49 -0.23 0.36
C LEU A 26 -8.72 -1.37 -0.32
N THR A 27 -8.69 -1.39 -1.64
CA THR A 27 -8.10 -2.49 -2.43
C THR A 27 -6.63 -2.72 -2.08
N GLN A 28 -5.82 -1.65 -1.98
CA GLN A 28 -4.42 -1.76 -1.59
C GLN A 28 -4.26 -2.21 -0.13
N LEU A 29 -5.16 -1.80 0.77
CA LEU A 29 -5.11 -2.21 2.18
C LEU A 29 -5.39 -3.70 2.34
N TYR A 30 -6.34 -4.23 1.58
CA TYR A 30 -6.58 -5.68 1.53
C TYR A 30 -5.38 -6.42 0.91
N GLY A 31 -4.80 -5.87 -0.15
CA GLY A 31 -3.56 -6.40 -0.74
C GLY A 31 -2.45 -6.52 0.30
N LEU A 32 -2.17 -5.44 1.03
CA LEU A 32 -1.18 -5.43 2.10
C LEU A 32 -1.47 -6.48 3.16
N ALA A 33 -2.73 -6.56 3.64
CA ALA A 33 -3.13 -7.52 4.68
C ALA A 33 -2.94 -8.99 4.24
N TYR A 34 -3.15 -9.30 2.97
CA TYR A 34 -2.98 -10.65 2.41
C TYR A 34 -1.56 -10.95 1.90
N GLY A 35 -0.66 -9.97 1.91
CA GLY A 35 0.67 -10.12 1.32
C GLY A 35 0.68 -10.08 -0.20
N CYS A 36 -0.40 -9.61 -0.82
CA CYS A 36 -0.49 -9.31 -2.24
C CYS A 36 0.06 -7.89 -2.46
N VAL A 37 1.28 -7.79 -2.98
CA VAL A 37 2.03 -6.52 -3.05
C VAL A 37 1.35 -5.52 -3.98
N PRO A 38 0.92 -4.33 -3.49
CA PRO A 38 0.26 -3.35 -4.34
C PRO A 38 1.26 -2.58 -5.20
N ALA A 39 0.96 -2.47 -6.49
CA ALA A 39 1.59 -1.55 -7.43
C ALA A 39 0.56 -0.48 -7.80
N VAL A 40 0.76 0.74 -7.32
CA VAL A 40 -0.27 1.79 -7.30
C VAL A 40 0.20 3.09 -7.94
N SER A 41 -0.73 3.89 -8.43
CA SER A 41 -0.43 5.28 -8.78
C SER A 41 -0.28 6.13 -7.52
N ARG A 42 0.61 7.13 -7.59
CA ARG A 42 0.88 8.05 -6.47
C ARG A 42 -0.18 9.15 -6.40
N THR A 43 -1.37 8.79 -5.94
CA THR A 43 -2.52 9.70 -5.81
C THR A 43 -3.34 9.36 -4.57
N GLY A 44 -3.88 10.39 -3.90
CA GLY A 44 -4.78 10.26 -2.76
C GLY A 44 -4.32 9.26 -1.71
N GLY A 45 -5.23 8.45 -1.20
CA GLY A 45 -4.97 7.43 -0.20
C GLY A 45 -3.97 6.34 -0.63
N LEU A 46 -3.79 6.12 -1.93
CA LEU A 46 -2.76 5.18 -2.43
C LEU A 46 -1.34 5.68 -2.11
N ALA A 47 -1.10 7.00 -2.29
CA ALA A 47 0.18 7.61 -1.97
C ALA A 47 0.50 7.59 -0.47
N ASP A 48 -0.53 7.69 0.37
CA ASP A 48 -0.39 7.78 1.83
C ASP A 48 -0.26 6.41 2.51
N THR A 49 -0.72 5.35 1.87
CA THR A 49 -0.82 4.01 2.48
C THR A 49 0.22 3.01 1.97
N VAL A 50 0.83 3.26 0.82
CA VAL A 50 1.84 2.38 0.22
C VAL A 50 3.20 3.07 0.24
N VAL A 51 4.20 2.44 0.83
CA VAL A 51 5.60 2.93 0.81
C VAL A 51 6.31 2.34 -0.40
N ASP A 52 6.78 3.22 -1.30
CA ASP A 52 7.45 2.78 -2.53
C ASP A 52 8.72 1.97 -2.24
N ALA A 53 8.89 0.87 -2.99
CA ALA A 53 10.06 0.02 -2.93
C ALA A 53 11.26 0.64 -3.67
N ASN A 54 11.69 1.83 -3.25
CA ASN A 54 12.97 2.40 -3.64
C ASN A 54 14.11 1.82 -2.80
N LEU A 55 15.35 2.07 -3.21
CA LEU A 55 16.54 1.48 -2.56
C LEU A 55 16.62 1.81 -1.06
N ALA A 56 16.28 3.03 -0.67
CA ALA A 56 16.34 3.46 0.73
C ALA A 56 15.27 2.75 1.57
N ALA A 57 14.04 2.66 1.07
CA ALA A 57 12.94 1.98 1.76
C ALA A 57 13.16 0.47 1.85
N ILE A 58 13.73 -0.16 0.81
CA ILE A 58 14.12 -1.57 0.84
C ILE A 58 15.21 -1.80 1.88
N ALA A 59 16.26 -0.98 1.89
CA ALA A 59 17.35 -1.09 2.86
C ALA A 59 16.87 -0.90 4.31
N ALA A 60 15.89 -0.03 4.53
CA ALA A 60 15.27 0.22 5.83
C ALA A 60 14.22 -0.84 6.23
N GLY A 61 13.86 -1.78 5.34
CA GLY A 61 12.78 -2.74 5.58
C GLY A 61 11.38 -2.12 5.67
N ALA A 62 11.21 -0.92 5.10
CA ALA A 62 9.98 -0.12 5.20
C ALA A 62 9.11 -0.18 3.93
N ALA A 63 9.64 -0.69 2.81
CA ALA A 63 8.92 -0.80 1.55
C ALA A 63 7.71 -1.74 1.69
N THR A 64 6.54 -1.31 1.23
CA THR A 64 5.30 -2.11 1.29
C THR A 64 4.68 -2.37 -0.08
N GLY A 65 5.12 -1.67 -1.11
CA GLY A 65 4.62 -1.84 -2.48
C GLY A 65 5.40 -0.98 -3.48
N ILE A 66 4.86 -0.82 -4.65
CA ILE A 66 5.46 -0.04 -5.75
C ILE A 66 4.54 1.14 -6.07
N GLN A 67 5.11 2.34 -6.20
CA GLN A 67 4.37 3.52 -6.65
C GLN A 67 4.83 3.95 -8.05
N CYS A 68 3.89 4.32 -8.92
CA CYS A 68 4.17 5.04 -10.15
C CYS A 68 3.78 6.52 -10.01
N ASN A 69 4.65 7.41 -10.48
CA ASN A 69 4.49 8.87 -10.28
C ASN A 69 3.44 9.51 -11.21
N ALA A 70 3.04 8.81 -12.27
CA ALA A 70 2.06 9.30 -13.24
C ALA A 70 1.24 8.14 -13.80
N VAL A 71 0.01 8.42 -14.23
CA VAL A 71 -0.83 7.44 -14.92
C VAL A 71 -0.70 7.63 -16.41
N ASN A 72 0.43 7.17 -16.94
CA ASN A 72 0.72 7.11 -18.37
C ASN A 72 1.44 5.79 -18.70
N TYR A 73 1.58 5.50 -19.98
CA TYR A 73 2.18 4.26 -20.45
C TYR A 73 3.58 4.02 -19.86
N ALA A 74 4.46 5.02 -19.93
CA ALA A 74 5.86 4.88 -19.51
C ALA A 74 5.98 4.60 -18.00
N ALA A 75 5.28 5.37 -17.18
CA ALA A 75 5.31 5.20 -15.72
C ALA A 75 4.68 3.86 -15.28
N LEU A 76 3.62 3.44 -15.96
CA LEU A 76 2.97 2.15 -15.66
C LEU A 76 3.85 0.98 -16.10
N ALA A 77 4.47 1.05 -17.28
CA ALA A 77 5.41 0.04 -17.76
C ALA A 77 6.62 -0.10 -16.83
N ASP A 78 7.16 1.02 -16.33
CA ASP A 78 8.24 1.02 -15.33
C ASP A 78 7.79 0.34 -14.02
N ALA A 79 6.64 0.71 -13.48
CA ALA A 79 6.11 0.11 -12.26
C ALA A 79 5.90 -1.40 -12.39
N ILE A 80 5.38 -1.88 -13.51
CA ILE A 80 5.23 -3.30 -13.81
C ILE A 80 6.59 -3.98 -13.89
N SER A 81 7.55 -3.40 -14.61
CA SER A 81 8.90 -3.92 -14.75
C SER A 81 9.61 -4.04 -13.39
N ARG A 82 9.51 -3.01 -12.55
CA ARG A 82 10.03 -3.02 -11.17
C ARG A 82 9.37 -4.11 -10.33
N THR A 83 8.06 -4.26 -10.45
CA THR A 83 7.30 -5.30 -9.73
C THR A 83 7.81 -6.69 -10.11
N VAL A 84 7.96 -6.98 -11.40
CA VAL A 84 8.48 -8.26 -11.89
C VAL A 84 9.93 -8.49 -11.42
N THR A 85 10.78 -7.48 -11.51
CA THR A 85 12.18 -7.56 -11.05
C THR A 85 12.27 -7.89 -9.56
N LEU A 86 11.49 -7.18 -8.74
CA LEU A 86 11.44 -7.41 -7.28
C LEU A 86 10.84 -8.77 -6.93
N PHE A 87 9.84 -9.24 -7.69
CA PHE A 87 9.25 -10.56 -7.50
C PHE A 87 10.28 -11.68 -7.65
N HIS A 88 11.23 -11.56 -8.58
CA HIS A 88 12.32 -12.52 -8.76
C HIS A 88 13.40 -12.44 -7.67
N GLN A 89 13.48 -11.34 -6.93
CA GLN A 89 14.35 -11.18 -5.77
C GLN A 89 13.64 -11.69 -4.51
N ARG A 90 13.61 -13.00 -4.34
CA ARG A 90 12.77 -13.70 -3.36
C ARG A 90 12.82 -13.13 -1.93
N GLU A 91 13.99 -12.84 -1.41
CA GLU A 91 14.11 -12.33 -0.03
C GLU A 91 13.62 -10.88 0.09
N THR A 92 13.91 -10.04 -0.90
CA THR A 92 13.38 -8.67 -0.97
C THR A 92 11.87 -8.69 -1.08
N TRP A 93 11.31 -9.53 -1.96
CA TRP A 93 9.87 -9.67 -2.13
C TRP A 93 9.16 -10.07 -0.82
N LYS A 94 9.67 -11.09 -0.15
CA LYS A 94 9.14 -11.53 1.15
C LYS A 94 9.26 -10.44 2.22
N ALA A 95 10.32 -9.63 2.19
CA ALA A 95 10.46 -8.51 3.12
C ALA A 95 9.38 -7.45 2.88
N ILE A 96 9.10 -7.11 1.61
CA ILE A 96 8.02 -6.19 1.21
C ILE A 96 6.66 -6.73 1.67
N GLN A 97 6.37 -8.00 1.41
CA GLN A 97 5.13 -8.66 1.86
C GLN A 97 4.97 -8.57 3.37
N ARG A 98 6.01 -8.94 4.14
CA ARG A 98 5.97 -8.90 5.62
C ARG A 98 5.78 -7.48 6.15
N ALA A 99 6.43 -6.48 5.55
CA ALA A 99 6.28 -5.08 5.94
C ALA A 99 4.84 -4.61 5.72
N GLY A 100 4.27 -4.92 4.55
CA GLY A 100 2.86 -4.62 4.24
C GLY A 100 1.89 -5.27 5.22
N MET A 101 2.04 -6.57 5.48
CA MET A 101 1.18 -7.32 6.40
C MET A 101 1.27 -6.84 7.87
N LYS A 102 2.38 -6.22 8.27
CA LYS A 102 2.56 -5.65 9.61
C LYS A 102 2.01 -4.23 9.75
N THR A 103 1.66 -3.57 8.65
CA THR A 103 1.16 -2.20 8.69
C THR A 103 -0.25 -2.19 9.30
N ASP A 104 -0.42 -1.43 10.37
CA ASP A 104 -1.70 -1.31 11.07
C ASP A 104 -2.53 -0.14 10.52
N PHE A 105 -3.60 -0.46 9.83
CA PHE A 105 -4.64 0.48 9.36
C PHE A 105 -5.96 0.32 10.13
N SER A 106 -5.93 -0.32 11.31
CA SER A 106 -7.12 -0.53 12.12
C SER A 106 -7.67 0.77 12.73
N TRP A 107 -8.93 0.72 13.10
CA TRP A 107 -9.60 1.78 13.83
C TRP A 107 -9.00 2.06 15.22
N GLY A 108 -8.27 1.14 15.79
CA GLY A 108 -7.55 1.35 17.05
C GLY A 108 -6.60 2.54 16.99
N ARG A 109 -5.80 2.62 15.93
CA ARG A 109 -4.89 3.74 15.67
C ARG A 109 -5.64 5.03 15.32
N SER A 110 -6.56 4.95 14.36
CA SER A 110 -7.34 6.12 13.89
C SER A 110 -8.26 6.64 14.99
N GLY A 111 -8.94 5.76 15.72
CA GLY A 111 -9.82 6.13 16.82
C GLY A 111 -9.08 6.85 17.94
N LYS A 112 -7.84 6.44 18.25
CA LYS A 112 -7.00 7.16 19.20
C LYS A 112 -6.71 8.59 18.73
N ALA A 113 -6.33 8.77 17.47
CA ALA A 113 -6.05 10.09 16.91
C ALA A 113 -7.27 11.01 16.97
N TYR A 114 -8.47 10.50 16.65
CA TYR A 114 -9.72 11.24 16.82
C TYR A 114 -10.01 11.59 18.28
N ALA A 115 -9.81 10.65 19.21
CA ALA A 115 -10.01 10.92 20.63
C ALA A 115 -9.06 11.99 21.16
N ASP A 116 -7.80 11.96 20.75
CA ASP A 116 -6.79 12.95 21.13
C ASP A 116 -7.15 14.34 20.57
N LEU A 117 -7.64 14.41 19.32
CA LEU A 117 -8.14 15.64 18.73
C LEU A 117 -9.32 16.22 19.52
N TYR A 118 -10.32 15.39 19.82
CA TYR A 118 -11.50 15.86 20.60
C TYR A 118 -11.12 16.34 21.99
N ARG A 119 -10.19 15.67 22.68
CA ARG A 119 -9.68 16.13 23.99
C ARG A 119 -9.02 17.50 23.87
N SER A 120 -8.15 17.71 22.88
CA SER A 120 -7.48 19.00 22.68
C SER A 120 -8.46 20.15 22.45
N LEU A 121 -9.58 19.90 21.78
CA LEU A 121 -10.61 20.91 21.53
C LEU A 121 -11.42 21.26 22.80
N VAL A 122 -11.61 20.31 23.71
CA VAL A 122 -12.32 20.56 24.99
C VAL A 122 -11.42 21.24 26.01
N GLU A 123 -10.13 20.90 26.05
CA GLU A 123 -9.16 21.50 26.99
C GLU A 123 -8.81 22.95 26.64
N THR A 124 -9.02 23.38 25.40
CA THR A 124 -8.81 24.77 24.93
C THR A 124 -10.05 25.66 25.02
N ALA A 125 -11.18 25.10 25.38
CA ALA A 125 -12.43 25.84 25.59
C ALA A 125 -12.64 26.19 27.08
#